data_ebcab7399452dd2514907bb7e5a61d57
#
_entry.id   ebcab7399452dd2514907bb7e5a61d57
#
_cell.length_a   1.000
_cell.length_b   1.000
_cell.length_c   1.000
_cell.angle_alpha   90.00
_cell.angle_beta   90.00
_cell.angle_gamma   90.00
#
_symmetry.space_group_name_H-M   'P 1'
#
loop_
_entity.id
_entity.type
_entity.pdbx_description
1 polymer ?
#
loop_
_entity_poly.entity_id
_entity_poly.type
_entity_poly.pdbx_seq_one_letter_code
_entity_poly.pdbx_strand_id
1 'polypeptide(L)'
;MEKKREIVTNILGSYSRRGNEHLYSCPYCNHHKKKLSVNYSLNVFKCWVCDTSGKNIYRIVRKFGTYQQRQKYLELDGRLDLTEFDKIFDQMNEVVEQPTVDLPKEFVSLCNKRLPRSSKRALNYLYDRGISKQ
;
A
#
# COMPACT_ATOMS: atom_id res chain seq x y z
N MET A 1 1.46 -24.75 -1.66
CA MET A 1 0.00 -24.47 -1.68
C MET A 1 -0.69 -24.67 -0.34
N GLU A 2 -0.27 -25.63 0.48
CA GLU A 2 -0.89 -25.90 1.78
C GLU A 2 -0.84 -24.73 2.76
N LYS A 3 0.32 -24.08 2.90
CA LYS A 3 0.47 -22.92 3.79
C LYS A 3 -0.48 -21.75 3.45
N LYS A 4 -0.74 -21.49 2.16
CA LYS A 4 -1.72 -20.45 1.75
C LYS A 4 -3.15 -20.85 2.13
N ARG A 5 -3.50 -22.12 1.98
CA ARG A 5 -4.81 -22.66 2.38
C ARG A 5 -5.01 -22.54 3.90
N GLU A 6 -3.99 -22.85 4.67
CA GLU A 6 -4.03 -22.72 6.13
C GLU A 6 -4.36 -21.31 6.58
N ILE A 7 -3.70 -20.30 5.99
CA ILE A 7 -3.97 -18.87 6.29
C ILE A 7 -5.43 -18.53 5.96
N VAL A 8 -5.93 -18.93 4.79
CA VAL A 8 -7.31 -18.65 4.39
C VAL A 8 -8.31 -19.40 5.29
N THR A 9 -8.00 -20.61 5.71
CA THR A 9 -8.82 -21.39 6.64
C THR A 9 -8.87 -20.74 8.02
N ASN A 10 -7.77 -20.17 8.49
CA ASN A 10 -7.75 -19.44 9.76
C ASN A 10 -8.59 -18.16 9.71
N ILE A 11 -8.78 -17.57 8.54
CA ILE A 11 -9.60 -16.36 8.35
C ILE A 11 -11.08 -16.71 8.16
N LEU A 12 -11.38 -17.70 7.29
CA LEU A 12 -12.75 -18.02 6.86
C LEU A 12 -13.40 -19.17 7.63
N GLY A 13 -12.63 -19.85 8.47
CA GLY A 13 -13.07 -21.03 9.21
C GLY A 13 -13.01 -22.33 8.38
N SER A 14 -13.75 -23.35 8.82
CA SER A 14 -13.75 -24.65 8.21
C SER A 14 -14.29 -24.67 6.77
N TYR A 15 -13.70 -25.49 5.91
CA TYR A 15 -14.14 -25.64 4.53
C TYR A 15 -14.71 -27.03 4.24
N SER A 16 -15.46 -27.13 3.14
CA SER A 16 -15.83 -28.41 2.50
C SER A 16 -15.11 -28.49 1.17
N ARG A 17 -14.57 -29.66 0.81
CA ARG A 17 -13.87 -29.84 -0.46
C ARG A 17 -14.81 -30.39 -1.52
N ARG A 18 -14.75 -29.84 -2.73
CA ARG A 18 -15.45 -30.34 -3.91
C ARG A 18 -14.50 -30.32 -5.12
N GLY A 19 -13.89 -31.43 -5.41
CA GLY A 19 -12.84 -31.51 -6.44
C GLY A 19 -11.65 -30.62 -6.09
N ASN A 20 -11.31 -29.68 -6.96
CA ASN A 20 -10.23 -28.71 -6.76
C ASN A 20 -10.68 -27.43 -6.03
N GLU A 21 -11.96 -27.34 -5.68
CA GLU A 21 -12.52 -26.18 -5.02
C GLU A 21 -12.70 -26.41 -3.52
N HIS A 22 -12.43 -25.36 -2.76
CA HIS A 22 -12.63 -25.33 -1.32
C HIS A 22 -13.77 -24.34 -1.02
N LEU A 23 -14.86 -24.88 -0.45
CA LEU A 23 -16.07 -24.12 -0.16
C LEU A 23 -16.03 -23.61 1.28
N TYR A 24 -16.04 -22.30 1.44
CA TYR A 24 -16.06 -21.59 2.73
C TYR A 24 -17.38 -20.86 2.96
N SER A 25 -17.61 -20.42 4.19
CA SER A 25 -18.62 -19.42 4.51
C SER A 25 -18.16 -18.07 3.94
N CYS A 26 -19.07 -17.33 3.31
CA CYS A 26 -18.72 -16.06 2.68
C CYS A 26 -18.71 -14.94 3.72
N PRO A 27 -17.59 -14.24 3.94
CA PRO A 27 -17.51 -13.14 4.90
C PRO A 27 -18.13 -11.84 4.37
N TYR A 28 -18.52 -11.79 3.09
CA TYR A 28 -19.14 -10.61 2.50
C TYR A 28 -20.65 -10.60 2.70
N CYS A 29 -21.32 -11.75 2.64
CA CYS A 29 -22.77 -11.87 2.78
C CYS A 29 -23.21 -12.66 4.02
N ASN A 30 -22.27 -13.23 4.77
CA ASN A 30 -22.52 -14.04 5.97
C ASN A 30 -23.59 -15.13 5.80
N HIS A 31 -23.67 -15.70 4.60
CA HIS A 31 -24.66 -16.74 4.33
C HIS A 31 -24.34 -18.02 5.13
N HIS A 32 -25.37 -18.63 5.71
CA HIS A 32 -25.25 -19.80 6.59
C HIS A 32 -24.63 -21.04 5.92
N LYS A 33 -24.74 -21.19 4.58
CA LYS A 33 -24.13 -22.28 3.82
C LYS A 33 -22.79 -21.88 3.22
N LYS A 34 -21.86 -22.83 3.11
CA LYS A 34 -20.55 -22.65 2.47
C LYS A 34 -20.71 -22.49 0.97
N LYS A 35 -20.83 -21.26 0.48
CA LYS A 35 -21.06 -20.92 -0.92
C LYS A 35 -19.94 -20.07 -1.55
N LEU A 36 -18.89 -19.77 -0.79
CA LEU A 36 -17.68 -19.13 -1.29
C LEU A 36 -16.73 -20.21 -1.79
N SER A 37 -16.66 -20.40 -3.10
CA SER A 37 -15.69 -21.29 -3.75
C SER A 37 -14.34 -20.60 -3.88
N VAL A 38 -13.28 -21.28 -3.46
CA VAL A 38 -11.88 -20.84 -3.56
C VAL A 38 -11.08 -21.91 -4.30
N ASN A 39 -10.49 -21.53 -5.43
CA ASN A 39 -9.61 -22.37 -6.22
C ASN A 39 -8.17 -21.88 -6.09
N TYR A 40 -7.36 -22.63 -5.36
CA TYR A 40 -5.96 -22.24 -5.10
C TYR A 40 -5.05 -22.42 -6.31
N SER A 41 -5.36 -23.35 -7.22
CA SER A 41 -4.57 -23.58 -8.43
C SER A 41 -4.70 -22.43 -9.42
N LEU A 42 -5.90 -21.90 -9.57
CA LEU A 42 -6.20 -20.78 -10.47
C LEU A 42 -6.09 -19.41 -9.76
N ASN A 43 -5.89 -19.42 -8.43
CA ASN A 43 -5.84 -18.22 -7.59
C ASN A 43 -7.10 -17.34 -7.70
N VAL A 44 -8.28 -17.97 -7.79
CA VAL A 44 -9.57 -17.28 -7.93
C VAL A 44 -10.54 -17.68 -6.83
N PHE A 45 -11.51 -16.80 -6.59
CA PHE A 45 -12.64 -17.11 -5.71
C PHE A 45 -13.94 -16.54 -6.26
N LYS A 46 -15.06 -17.19 -5.94
CA LYS A 46 -16.40 -16.72 -6.24
C LYS A 46 -17.40 -17.16 -5.17
N CYS A 47 -18.25 -16.23 -4.75
CA CYS A 47 -19.42 -16.55 -3.93
C CYS A 47 -20.65 -16.74 -4.83
N TRP A 48 -21.35 -17.85 -4.68
CA TRP A 48 -22.55 -18.19 -5.47
C TRP A 48 -23.84 -17.57 -4.93
N VAL A 49 -23.75 -16.75 -3.88
CA VAL A 49 -24.89 -16.06 -3.26
C VAL A 49 -24.87 -14.57 -3.53
N CYS A 50 -23.74 -13.90 -3.25
CA CYS A 50 -23.60 -12.47 -3.44
C CYS A 50 -22.77 -12.07 -4.67
N ASP A 51 -22.43 -13.03 -5.52
CA ASP A 51 -21.62 -12.88 -6.74
C ASP A 51 -20.23 -12.21 -6.55
N THR A 52 -19.84 -11.97 -5.30
CA THR A 52 -18.49 -11.43 -5.02
C THR A 52 -17.45 -12.42 -5.56
N SER A 53 -16.59 -11.94 -6.44
CA SER A 53 -15.55 -12.72 -7.09
C SER A 53 -14.24 -11.96 -7.19
N GLY A 54 -13.16 -12.69 -7.46
CA GLY A 54 -11.85 -12.08 -7.67
C GLY A 54 -10.83 -13.04 -8.28
N LYS A 55 -9.93 -12.47 -9.08
CA LYS A 55 -8.80 -13.17 -9.71
C LYS A 55 -7.58 -13.27 -8.80
N ASN A 56 -7.73 -13.02 -7.50
CA ASN A 56 -6.66 -13.11 -6.53
C ASN A 56 -7.21 -13.34 -5.12
N ILE A 57 -6.86 -14.47 -4.53
CA ILE A 57 -7.29 -14.86 -3.18
C ILE A 57 -6.75 -13.88 -2.11
N TYR A 58 -5.60 -13.24 -2.35
CA TYR A 58 -5.05 -12.22 -1.44
C TYR A 58 -6.05 -11.09 -1.14
N ARG A 59 -7.01 -10.82 -2.03
CA ARG A 59 -8.07 -9.83 -1.78
C ARG A 59 -8.91 -10.16 -0.54
N ILE A 60 -9.16 -11.46 -0.29
CA ILE A 60 -9.85 -11.93 0.93
C ILE A 60 -8.93 -11.73 2.14
N VAL A 61 -7.67 -12.17 2.04
CA VAL A 61 -6.68 -12.05 3.11
C VAL A 61 -6.45 -10.59 3.49
N ARG A 62 -6.34 -9.68 2.50
CA ARG A 62 -6.19 -8.25 2.72
C ARG A 62 -7.36 -7.63 3.46
N LYS A 63 -8.60 -8.06 3.16
CA LYS A 63 -9.80 -7.46 3.74
C LYS A 63 -10.12 -8.01 5.13
N PHE A 64 -9.97 -9.30 5.34
CA PHE A 64 -10.44 -9.98 6.55
C PHE A 64 -9.33 -10.56 7.43
N GLY A 65 -8.10 -10.65 6.91
CA GLY A 65 -6.95 -11.15 7.65
C GLY A 65 -6.29 -10.10 8.53
N THR A 66 -5.59 -10.58 9.57
CA THR A 66 -4.71 -9.75 10.42
C THR A 66 -3.47 -9.31 9.64
N TYR A 67 -2.75 -8.32 10.17
CA TYR A 67 -1.50 -7.85 9.58
C TYR A 67 -0.49 -9.00 9.37
N GLN A 68 -0.27 -9.84 10.39
CA GLN A 68 0.65 -10.98 10.33
C GLN A 68 0.24 -12.00 9.25
N GLN A 69 -1.07 -12.28 9.10
CA GLN A 69 -1.57 -13.18 8.08
C GLN A 69 -1.37 -12.63 6.66
N ARG A 70 -1.50 -11.32 6.48
CA ARG A 70 -1.25 -10.64 5.20
C ARG A 70 0.21 -10.75 4.79
N GLN A 71 1.13 -10.46 5.71
CA GLN A 71 2.57 -10.55 5.47
C GLN A 71 2.96 -11.98 5.11
N LYS A 72 2.59 -12.95 5.93
CA LYS A 72 2.87 -14.37 5.68
C LYS A 72 2.30 -14.86 4.35
N TYR A 73 1.13 -14.36 3.93
CA TYR A 73 0.55 -14.72 2.63
C TYR A 73 1.35 -14.11 1.47
N LEU A 74 1.81 -12.86 1.58
CA LEU A 74 2.64 -12.19 0.57
C LEU A 74 3.99 -12.87 0.38
N GLU A 75 4.65 -13.25 1.46
CA GLU A 75 5.89 -14.04 1.43
C GLU A 75 5.70 -15.34 0.65
N LEU A 76 4.60 -16.07 0.89
CA LEU A 76 4.27 -17.30 0.20
C LEU A 76 3.87 -17.09 -1.28
N ASP A 77 3.45 -15.88 -1.64
CA ASP A 77 3.05 -15.53 -3.01
C ASP A 77 4.26 -15.04 -3.85
N GLY A 78 5.45 -14.94 -3.24
CA GLY A 78 6.67 -14.42 -3.89
C GLY A 78 6.54 -12.95 -4.27
N ARG A 79 5.59 -12.22 -3.69
CA ARG A 79 5.49 -10.77 -3.84
C ARG A 79 6.44 -10.13 -2.86
N LEU A 80 7.24 -9.20 -3.35
CA LEU A 80 8.11 -8.37 -2.53
C LEU A 80 7.29 -7.78 -1.37
N ASP A 81 7.74 -8.05 -0.17
CA ASP A 81 7.19 -7.44 1.02
C ASP A 81 7.52 -5.94 0.97
N LEU A 82 6.49 -5.10 0.92
CA LEU A 82 6.68 -3.65 0.93
C LEU A 82 7.37 -3.16 2.23
N THR A 83 7.44 -4.01 3.26
CA THR A 83 8.21 -3.71 4.47
C THR A 83 9.73 -3.71 4.21
N GLU A 84 10.22 -4.39 3.17
CA GLU A 84 11.61 -4.23 2.73
C GLU A 84 11.83 -2.88 2.03
N PHE A 85 10.80 -2.35 1.35
CA PHE A 85 10.86 -0.99 0.82
C PHE A 85 10.98 0.05 1.94
N ASP A 86 10.22 -0.09 3.03
CA ASP A 86 10.34 0.80 4.18
C ASP A 86 11.74 0.72 4.80
N LYS A 87 12.33 -0.46 4.91
CA LYS A 87 13.72 -0.64 5.37
C LYS A 87 14.75 -0.02 4.41
N ILE A 88 14.53 -0.16 3.09
CA ILE A 88 15.39 0.47 2.08
C ILE A 88 15.23 2.00 2.13
N PHE A 89 14.02 2.52 2.33
CA PHE A 89 13.78 3.95 2.52
C PHE A 89 14.37 4.46 3.82
N ASP A 90 14.30 3.71 4.91
CA ASP A 90 14.94 4.05 6.17
C ASP A 90 16.47 4.05 6.06
N GLN A 91 17.04 3.09 5.33
CA GLN A 91 18.47 3.07 5.02
C GLN A 91 18.89 4.19 4.05
N MET A 92 18.03 4.60 3.14
CA MET A 92 18.28 5.76 2.26
C MET A 92 18.05 7.09 2.97
N ASN A 93 17.26 7.11 4.05
CA ASN A 93 17.04 8.24 4.94
C ASN A 93 18.02 8.26 6.14
N GLU A 94 18.90 7.27 6.27
CA GLU A 94 20.09 7.46 7.11
C GLU A 94 20.80 8.69 6.55
N VAL A 95 20.61 9.75 7.29
CA VAL A 95 21.05 11.10 7.11
C VAL A 95 22.36 11.15 6.32
N VAL A 96 22.26 11.28 5.00
CA VAL A 96 23.29 12.00 4.29
C VAL A 96 23.21 13.39 4.90
N GLU A 97 24.14 13.69 5.83
CA GLU A 97 24.36 15.07 6.26
C GLU A 97 24.48 15.87 4.97
N GLN A 98 23.38 16.53 4.62
CA GLN A 98 23.41 17.38 3.43
C GLN A 98 24.50 18.41 3.71
N PRO A 99 25.51 18.51 2.85
CA PRO A 99 26.55 19.50 3.07
C PRO A 99 25.84 20.84 3.29
N THR A 100 26.04 21.40 4.46
CA THR A 100 25.50 22.72 4.77
C THR A 100 26.01 23.68 3.70
N VAL A 101 25.12 24.06 2.80
CA VAL A 101 25.48 25.00 1.74
C VAL A 101 25.65 26.35 2.44
N ASP A 102 26.92 26.79 2.62
CA ASP A 102 27.23 28.14 3.10
C ASP A 102 26.71 29.12 2.06
N LEU A 103 25.59 29.76 2.40
CA LEU A 103 25.02 30.79 1.56
C LEU A 103 25.92 32.04 1.62
N PRO A 104 26.15 32.72 0.49
CA PRO A 104 26.90 33.98 0.49
C PRO A 104 26.35 34.96 1.52
N LYS A 105 27.21 35.76 2.15
CA LYS A 105 26.81 36.76 3.16
C LYS A 105 25.75 37.75 2.65
N GLU A 106 25.71 37.96 1.35
CA GLU A 106 24.74 38.83 0.65
C GLU A 106 23.43 38.14 0.30
N PHE A 107 23.28 36.84 0.65
CA PHE A 107 22.06 36.10 0.38
C PHE A 107 20.89 36.71 1.15
N VAL A 108 19.85 37.09 0.44
CA VAL A 108 18.62 37.65 1.01
C VAL A 108 17.44 36.81 0.53
N SER A 109 16.73 36.16 1.46
CA SER A 109 15.50 35.43 1.13
C SER A 109 14.43 36.40 0.63
N LEU A 110 13.81 36.10 -0.52
CA LEU A 110 12.70 36.88 -1.07
C LEU A 110 11.43 36.81 -0.21
N CYS A 111 11.38 35.90 0.77
CA CYS A 111 10.30 35.80 1.75
C CYS A 111 10.41 36.83 2.89
N ASN A 112 11.51 37.56 3.02
CA ASN A 112 11.67 38.57 4.05
C ASN A 112 10.70 39.72 3.86
N LYS A 113 10.14 40.23 4.97
CA LYS A 113 9.20 41.38 4.95
C LYS A 113 9.87 42.70 4.52
N ARG A 114 11.17 42.86 4.77
CA ARG A 114 11.95 44.03 4.41
C ARG A 114 13.02 43.63 3.40
N LEU A 115 12.75 43.83 2.12
CA LEU A 115 13.66 43.51 1.03
C LEU A 115 14.45 44.77 0.60
N PRO A 116 15.76 44.65 0.34
CA PRO A 116 16.55 45.73 -0.27
C PRO A 116 16.04 46.01 -1.68
N ARG A 117 16.34 47.25 -2.19
CA ARG A 117 15.86 47.67 -3.52
C ARG A 117 16.33 46.75 -4.66
N SER A 118 17.52 46.16 -4.54
CA SER A 118 18.07 45.20 -5.51
C SER A 118 17.19 43.92 -5.64
N SER A 119 16.66 43.40 -4.53
CA SER A 119 15.83 42.21 -4.51
C SER A 119 14.40 42.42 -5.05
N LYS A 120 13.95 43.71 -5.12
CA LYS A 120 12.62 44.02 -5.68
C LYS A 120 12.51 43.68 -7.17
N ARG A 121 13.60 43.83 -7.92
CA ARG A 121 13.62 43.42 -9.36
C ARG A 121 13.41 41.91 -9.53
N ALA A 122 14.08 41.12 -8.68
CA ALA A 122 13.93 39.66 -8.71
C ALA A 122 12.50 39.23 -8.32
N LEU A 123 11.91 39.93 -7.32
CA LEU A 123 10.52 39.64 -6.91
C LEU A 123 9.52 39.98 -8.01
N ASN A 124 9.65 41.12 -8.70
CA ASN A 124 8.80 41.51 -9.82
C ASN A 124 8.91 40.50 -10.97
N TYR A 125 10.12 40.06 -11.28
CA TYR A 125 10.31 39.00 -12.30
C TYR A 125 9.57 37.71 -11.97
N LEU A 126 9.50 37.32 -10.69
CA LEU A 126 8.72 36.13 -10.29
C LEU A 126 7.21 36.36 -10.41
N TYR A 127 6.73 37.54 -10.06
CA TYR A 127 5.31 37.92 -10.20
C TYR A 127 4.89 37.94 -11.67
N ASP A 128 5.69 38.45 -12.57
CA ASP A 128 5.46 38.47 -14.02
C ASP A 128 5.34 37.05 -14.59
N ARG A 129 5.97 36.07 -13.93
CA ARG A 129 5.86 34.66 -14.25
C ARG A 129 4.71 33.93 -13.53
N GLY A 130 3.84 34.63 -12.81
CA GLY A 130 2.70 34.06 -12.11
C GLY A 130 3.03 33.38 -10.78
N ILE A 131 4.26 33.53 -10.25
CA ILE A 131 4.66 33.00 -8.95
C ILE A 131 4.28 34.04 -7.88
N SER A 132 3.16 33.80 -7.20
CA SER A 132 2.69 34.65 -6.09
C SER A 132 3.16 34.12 -4.73
N LYS A 133 3.26 35.00 -3.73
CA LYS A 133 3.39 34.60 -2.33
C LYS A 133 2.10 33.89 -1.91
N GLN A 134 2.18 32.65 -1.48
CA GLN A 134 1.14 32.02 -0.68
C GLN A 134 1.23 32.48 0.77
#